data_108b3ab20e915a33cc10d99ea98b9372
#
_entry.id   108b3ab20e915a33cc10d99ea98b9372
#
_cell.length_a   1.000
_cell.length_b   1.000
_cell.length_c   1.000
_cell.angle_alpha   90.00
_cell.angle_beta   90.00
_cell.angle_gamma   90.00
#
_symmetry.space_group_name_H-M   'P 1'
#
loop_
_entity.id
_entity.type
_entity.pdbx_description
1 polymer ?
#
loop_
_entity_poly.entity_id
_entity_poly.type
_entity_poly.pdbx_seq_one_letter_code
_entity_poly.pdbx_strand_id
1 'polypeptide(L)'
;MTTIALATLALTVLCLPARAKPTIPWAEFRGSGGTGVAAESRPPAKLAAPAWKAPVAAGLSAPVIAGGRLFLTAIENGRLVTCAFDVTSGQPLWKQQAPDVPLEKVHAAGSPATSTPLADEGRVYVYFGSFGLLCYDHTGAEQWQKPMPTPQSLYGMATSLIAYRDTLILVLDNDADLPGSRMSQSKVIAVRKSDGGIAWETARPLVRSGWSTPAIWRHHGGEELIVPGSGRLTSYDPQTGAEKWFTPGFSRETIAQPVSGHGRLFASAAMLGGAADEQPDPDPFWKAMLQFDADKDGKVARSEMTRYFTFPLRPELPPEHPGFGIPLPSDETQRKQRQGETFGWMDKDGDDFWTRDEFFANLKFDRGKPRLIAIRPGGTGEVTESQLAWEVNRNIPEIPSPVYWNDRLYLIRSGGLLTCVNAGDGKLLYTERVGAPGQYSASPVIAGDRLYLVSNPGVVSVVKTGDAFELLDQHDLGEPAFVTPAFDEATVFIRTQSHLLAFRAEQDAGEIDN
;
A
#
# COMPACT_ATOMS: atom_id res chain seq x y z
N MET A 1 -80.39 -28.90 -24.68
CA MET A 1 -80.01 -27.68 -23.90
C MET A 1 -78.64 -27.92 -23.31
N THR A 2 -77.62 -27.43 -23.94
CA THR A 2 -76.20 -27.64 -23.57
C THR A 2 -75.65 -26.37 -22.99
N THR A 3 -75.34 -26.32 -21.71
CA THR A 3 -74.84 -25.15 -20.98
C THR A 3 -73.31 -25.11 -21.15
N ILE A 4 -72.79 -24.06 -21.74
CA ILE A 4 -71.35 -23.77 -21.88
C ILE A 4 -70.94 -22.94 -20.69
N ALA A 5 -70.04 -23.47 -19.83
CA ALA A 5 -69.41 -22.75 -18.72
C ALA A 5 -68.17 -22.01 -19.25
N LEU A 6 -68.14 -20.68 -19.19
CA LEU A 6 -66.95 -19.84 -19.43
C LEU A 6 -66.07 -19.89 -18.16
N ALA A 7 -64.87 -20.40 -18.29
CA ALA A 7 -63.83 -20.29 -17.27
C ALA A 7 -63.02 -19.00 -17.51
N THR A 8 -63.08 -18.05 -16.58
CA THR A 8 -62.29 -16.83 -16.60
C THR A 8 -60.91 -17.10 -16.02
N LEU A 9 -59.86 -17.05 -16.81
CA LEU A 9 -58.48 -17.23 -16.40
C LEU A 9 -57.97 -15.88 -15.86
N ALA A 10 -57.80 -15.76 -14.54
CA ALA A 10 -57.18 -14.58 -13.90
C ALA A 10 -55.65 -14.67 -14.03
N LEU A 11 -55.07 -13.79 -14.84
CA LEU A 11 -53.61 -13.66 -15.00
C LEU A 11 -53.06 -12.84 -13.82
N THR A 12 -52.48 -13.52 -12.82
CA THR A 12 -51.77 -12.89 -11.72
C THR A 12 -50.39 -12.49 -12.21
N VAL A 13 -50.18 -11.21 -12.47
CA VAL A 13 -48.85 -10.63 -12.75
C VAL A 13 -48.08 -10.63 -11.44
N LEU A 14 -47.16 -11.58 -11.26
CA LEU A 14 -46.15 -11.53 -10.21
C LEU A 14 -45.18 -10.38 -10.53
N CYS A 15 -45.33 -9.27 -9.84
CA CYS A 15 -44.32 -8.21 -9.80
C CYS A 15 -43.10 -8.76 -9.03
N LEU A 16 -42.09 -9.27 -9.73
CA LEU A 16 -40.81 -9.59 -9.13
C LEU A 16 -40.21 -8.28 -8.61
N PRO A 17 -39.75 -8.22 -7.36
CA PRO A 17 -39.05 -7.04 -6.87
C PRO A 17 -37.84 -6.77 -7.76
N ALA A 18 -37.70 -5.52 -8.22
CA ALA A 18 -36.51 -5.12 -8.96
C ALA A 18 -35.28 -5.50 -8.14
N ARG A 19 -34.44 -6.35 -8.70
CA ARG A 19 -33.19 -6.76 -8.08
C ARG A 19 -32.37 -5.49 -7.89
N ALA A 20 -32.13 -5.09 -6.65
CA ALA A 20 -31.28 -3.95 -6.34
C ALA A 20 -29.96 -4.13 -7.11
N LYS A 21 -29.56 -3.13 -7.89
CA LYS A 21 -28.26 -3.15 -8.56
C LYS A 21 -27.20 -3.39 -7.47
N PRO A 22 -26.25 -4.30 -7.69
CA PRO A 22 -25.17 -4.48 -6.73
C PRO A 22 -24.43 -3.14 -6.61
N THR A 23 -24.46 -2.54 -5.42
CA THR A 23 -23.64 -1.38 -5.10
C THR A 23 -22.18 -1.74 -5.33
N ILE A 24 -21.43 -0.85 -5.98
CA ILE A 24 -19.98 -1.04 -6.18
C ILE A 24 -19.34 -1.02 -4.80
N PRO A 25 -18.78 -2.13 -4.30
CA PRO A 25 -18.21 -2.14 -2.96
C PRO A 25 -16.83 -1.46 -3.00
N TRP A 26 -16.69 -0.34 -2.29
CA TRP A 26 -15.38 0.26 -1.98
C TRP A 26 -14.99 -0.14 -0.56
N ALA A 27 -14.87 -1.45 -0.32
CA ALA A 27 -14.95 -2.07 1.00
C ALA A 27 -13.60 -2.18 1.73
N GLU A 28 -12.50 -1.84 1.09
CA GLU A 28 -11.14 -1.88 1.65
C GLU A 28 -10.28 -0.76 1.05
N PHE A 29 -9.04 -0.63 1.51
CA PHE A 29 -8.10 0.37 0.99
C PHE A 29 -7.95 0.24 -0.52
N ARG A 30 -8.23 1.35 -1.24
CA ARG A 30 -8.25 1.43 -2.71
C ARG A 30 -9.31 0.55 -3.36
N GLY A 31 -10.41 0.28 -2.66
CA GLY A 31 -11.56 -0.45 -3.21
C GLY A 31 -11.32 -1.96 -3.37
N SER A 32 -12.23 -2.63 -4.04
CA SER A 32 -12.24 -4.08 -4.15
C SER A 32 -10.93 -4.67 -4.67
N GLY A 33 -10.29 -5.50 -3.85
CA GLY A 33 -9.00 -6.13 -4.14
C GLY A 33 -7.83 -5.15 -4.17
N GLY A 34 -7.97 -3.94 -3.61
CA GLY A 34 -6.91 -2.94 -3.54
C GLY A 34 -6.49 -2.37 -4.90
N THR A 35 -7.33 -2.51 -5.93
CA THR A 35 -6.97 -2.16 -7.32
C THR A 35 -6.90 -0.67 -7.60
N GLY A 36 -7.59 0.14 -6.82
CA GLY A 36 -7.76 1.59 -7.07
C GLY A 36 -8.75 1.89 -8.22
N VAL A 37 -9.60 0.94 -8.61
CA VAL A 37 -10.45 1.06 -9.78
C VAL A 37 -11.92 0.76 -9.44
N ALA A 38 -12.81 1.70 -9.79
CA ALA A 38 -14.26 1.59 -9.79
C ALA A 38 -14.75 1.70 -11.25
N ALA A 39 -14.64 0.63 -12.02
CA ALA A 39 -14.89 0.63 -13.47
C ALA A 39 -16.28 1.11 -13.85
N GLU A 40 -17.29 0.77 -13.04
CA GLU A 40 -18.70 1.10 -13.29
C GLU A 40 -19.12 2.45 -12.67
N SER A 41 -18.27 3.05 -11.84
CA SER A 41 -18.57 4.33 -11.19
C SER A 41 -18.45 5.51 -12.18
N ARG A 42 -19.35 6.47 -12.06
CA ARG A 42 -19.41 7.67 -12.92
C ARG A 42 -19.53 8.95 -12.07
N PRO A 43 -18.58 9.24 -11.18
CA PRO A 43 -18.56 10.49 -10.44
C PRO A 43 -18.33 11.68 -11.37
N PRO A 44 -18.53 12.93 -10.91
CA PRO A 44 -18.41 14.10 -11.78
C PRO A 44 -16.99 14.25 -12.35
N ALA A 45 -16.89 14.57 -13.65
CA ALA A 45 -15.61 14.92 -14.28
C ALA A 45 -15.13 16.30 -13.83
N LYS A 46 -16.05 17.21 -13.53
CA LYS A 46 -15.80 18.54 -13.00
C LYS A 46 -16.36 18.63 -11.59
N LEU A 47 -15.50 18.90 -10.63
CA LEU A 47 -15.90 19.05 -9.24
C LEU A 47 -16.42 20.47 -9.04
N ALA A 48 -17.62 20.58 -8.48
CA ALA A 48 -18.24 21.84 -8.08
C ALA A 48 -18.38 21.90 -6.55
N ALA A 49 -19.49 22.46 -6.06
CA ALA A 49 -19.81 22.37 -4.65
C ALA A 49 -20.08 20.92 -4.24
N PRO A 50 -19.61 20.46 -3.07
CA PRO A 50 -19.91 19.13 -2.59
C PRO A 50 -21.41 18.95 -2.32
N ALA A 51 -21.96 17.80 -2.64
CA ALA A 51 -23.34 17.43 -2.31
C ALA A 51 -23.58 17.46 -0.78
N TRP A 52 -22.55 17.09 -0.03
CA TRP A 52 -22.52 17.27 1.41
C TRP A 52 -21.06 17.36 1.91
N LYS A 53 -20.90 17.98 3.08
CA LYS A 53 -19.65 18.13 3.82
C LYS A 53 -19.90 17.81 5.27
N ALA A 54 -19.17 16.84 5.83
CA ALA A 54 -19.28 16.40 7.21
C ALA A 54 -17.96 16.60 7.97
N PRO A 55 -17.97 17.13 9.20
CA PRO A 55 -16.76 17.25 9.99
C PRO A 55 -16.25 15.88 10.43
N VAL A 56 -14.93 15.68 10.39
CA VAL A 56 -14.25 14.47 10.87
C VAL A 56 -13.06 14.83 11.75
N ALA A 57 -12.79 13.99 12.73
CA ALA A 57 -11.60 14.14 13.58
C ALA A 57 -10.34 13.73 12.81
N ALA A 58 -9.16 14.11 13.35
CA ALA A 58 -7.86 13.85 12.73
C ALA A 58 -7.60 12.36 12.51
N GLY A 59 -6.96 12.03 11.40
CA GLY A 59 -6.59 10.65 11.03
C GLY A 59 -6.30 10.54 9.55
N LEU A 60 -5.64 9.45 9.15
CA LEU A 60 -5.15 9.25 7.77
C LEU A 60 -5.77 8.01 7.09
N SER A 61 -6.76 7.36 7.71
CA SER A 61 -7.45 6.25 7.04
C SER A 61 -8.27 6.72 5.85
N ALA A 62 -8.26 5.96 4.77
CA ALA A 62 -9.17 6.17 3.66
C ALA A 62 -10.61 5.79 4.04
N PRO A 63 -11.63 6.44 3.47
CA PRO A 63 -13.00 6.01 3.64
C PRO A 63 -13.26 4.68 2.92
N VAL A 64 -14.05 3.80 3.54
CA VAL A 64 -14.57 2.58 2.91
C VAL A 64 -16.08 2.58 2.93
N ILE A 65 -16.71 1.93 1.95
CA ILE A 65 -18.14 1.99 1.71
C ILE A 65 -18.71 0.58 1.66
N ALA A 66 -19.70 0.30 2.50
CA ALA A 66 -20.47 -0.94 2.47
C ALA A 66 -21.87 -0.70 3.04
N GLY A 67 -22.89 -1.34 2.47
CA GLY A 67 -24.26 -1.32 2.97
C GLY A 67 -24.85 0.08 3.14
N GLY A 68 -24.55 1.02 2.25
CA GLY A 68 -25.00 2.41 2.33
C GLY A 68 -24.35 3.25 3.44
N ARG A 69 -23.23 2.77 3.98
CA ARG A 69 -22.46 3.43 5.05
C ARG A 69 -21.03 3.65 4.60
N LEU A 70 -20.45 4.72 5.15
CA LEU A 70 -19.06 5.06 4.98
C LEU A 70 -18.37 4.95 6.34
N PHE A 71 -17.24 4.22 6.39
CA PHE A 71 -16.49 4.00 7.62
C PHE A 71 -15.08 4.58 7.49
N LEU A 72 -14.57 5.11 8.60
CA LEU A 72 -13.19 5.57 8.73
C LEU A 72 -12.73 5.51 10.20
N THR A 73 -11.41 5.60 10.41
CA THR A 73 -10.81 5.73 11.74
C THR A 73 -10.30 7.14 11.97
N ALA A 74 -10.26 7.57 13.22
CA ALA A 74 -9.78 8.89 13.60
C ALA A 74 -9.25 8.89 15.05
N ILE A 75 -8.69 10.03 15.45
CA ILE A 75 -8.32 10.33 16.85
C ILE A 75 -9.16 11.50 17.31
N GLU A 76 -9.91 11.30 18.36
CA GLU A 76 -10.71 12.36 18.98
C GLU A 76 -10.41 12.43 20.48
N ASN A 77 -10.05 13.62 20.98
CA ASN A 77 -9.69 13.84 22.39
C ASN A 77 -8.62 12.85 22.91
N GLY A 78 -7.64 12.52 22.08
CA GLY A 78 -6.57 11.58 22.41
C GLY A 78 -6.97 10.11 22.41
N ARG A 79 -8.15 9.76 21.90
CA ARG A 79 -8.65 8.40 21.80
C ARG A 79 -8.85 7.95 20.37
N LEU A 80 -8.60 6.68 20.11
CA LEU A 80 -8.87 6.04 18.83
C LEU A 80 -10.37 5.84 18.66
N VAL A 81 -10.91 6.24 17.52
CA VAL A 81 -12.33 6.11 17.21
C VAL A 81 -12.57 5.52 15.83
N THR A 82 -13.62 4.73 15.71
CA THR A 82 -14.19 4.30 14.44
C THR A 82 -15.50 5.04 14.23
N CYS A 83 -15.66 5.64 13.05
CA CYS A 83 -16.83 6.45 12.71
C CYS A 83 -17.57 5.85 11.52
N ALA A 84 -18.90 5.91 11.56
CA ALA A 84 -19.75 5.59 10.42
C ALA A 84 -20.64 6.79 10.05
N PHE A 85 -20.80 7.00 8.76
CA PHE A 85 -21.62 8.05 8.17
C PHE A 85 -22.61 7.43 7.18
N ASP A 86 -23.76 8.04 7.02
CA ASP A 86 -24.66 7.73 5.91
C ASP A 86 -24.04 8.21 4.58
N VAL A 87 -23.93 7.33 3.62
CA VAL A 87 -23.24 7.60 2.35
C VAL A 87 -23.96 8.67 1.50
N THR A 88 -25.28 8.80 1.68
CA THR A 88 -26.12 9.69 0.89
C THR A 88 -26.12 11.12 1.43
N SER A 89 -26.20 11.27 2.75
CA SER A 89 -26.38 12.55 3.43
C SER A 89 -25.15 13.06 4.18
N GLY A 90 -24.16 12.19 4.44
CA GLY A 90 -23.00 12.53 5.26
C GLY A 90 -23.31 12.63 6.76
N GLN A 91 -24.54 12.30 7.19
CA GLN A 91 -24.90 12.34 8.60
C GLN A 91 -24.13 11.27 9.38
N PRO A 92 -23.57 11.60 10.56
CA PRO A 92 -22.95 10.62 11.42
C PRO A 92 -24.01 9.61 11.92
N LEU A 93 -23.74 8.32 11.74
CA LEU A 93 -24.61 7.25 12.19
C LEU A 93 -24.21 6.75 13.58
N TRP A 94 -22.92 6.52 13.76
CA TRP A 94 -22.36 6.11 15.03
C TRP A 94 -20.86 6.40 15.11
N LYS A 95 -20.35 6.42 16.34
CA LYS A 95 -18.93 6.55 16.64
C LYS A 95 -18.61 5.62 17.82
N GLN A 96 -17.64 4.74 17.64
CA GLN A 96 -17.17 3.82 18.68
C GLN A 96 -15.75 4.15 19.07
N GLN A 97 -15.49 4.28 20.36
CA GLN A 97 -14.15 4.42 20.90
C GLN A 97 -13.51 3.05 21.08
N ALA A 98 -12.26 2.91 20.67
CA ALA A 98 -11.47 1.75 21.07
C ALA A 98 -11.20 1.78 22.59
N PRO A 99 -10.88 0.62 23.20
CA PRO A 99 -10.42 0.57 24.58
C PRO A 99 -9.31 1.57 24.87
N ASP A 100 -9.26 2.08 26.08
CA ASP A 100 -8.29 3.09 26.50
C ASP A 100 -6.89 2.48 26.59
N VAL A 101 -6.01 2.91 25.69
CA VAL A 101 -4.61 2.49 25.63
C VAL A 101 -3.71 3.70 25.37
N PRO A 102 -2.45 3.67 25.83
CA PRO A 102 -1.47 4.66 25.41
C PRO A 102 -1.29 4.63 23.88
N LEU A 103 -1.37 5.80 23.25
CA LEU A 103 -1.14 5.89 21.82
C LEU A 103 0.35 5.73 21.50
N GLU A 104 0.65 5.02 20.44
CA GLU A 104 2.00 4.92 19.88
C GLU A 104 2.56 6.31 19.52
N LYS A 105 3.83 6.52 19.77
CA LYS A 105 4.53 7.74 19.36
C LYS A 105 4.96 7.59 17.91
N VAL A 106 4.46 8.47 17.06
CA VAL A 106 4.75 8.45 15.63
C VAL A 106 5.35 9.76 15.17
N HIS A 107 6.08 9.74 14.08
CA HIS A 107 6.55 10.94 13.38
C HIS A 107 5.36 11.81 12.95
N ALA A 108 5.57 13.12 12.81
CA ALA A 108 4.52 14.08 12.46
C ALA A 108 3.79 13.80 11.12
N ALA A 109 4.40 13.05 10.21
CA ALA A 109 3.78 12.62 8.96
C ALA A 109 2.90 11.36 9.12
N GLY A 110 2.91 10.71 10.28
CA GLY A 110 2.12 9.52 10.59
C GLY A 110 0.93 9.82 11.49
N SER A 111 0.14 8.79 11.77
CA SER A 111 -0.98 8.87 12.73
C SER A 111 -1.27 7.47 13.30
N PRO A 112 -1.61 7.34 14.59
CA PRO A 112 -2.14 6.10 15.14
C PRO A 112 -3.47 5.62 14.51
N ALA A 113 -4.13 6.49 13.72
CA ALA A 113 -5.35 6.20 12.97
C ALA A 113 -5.10 6.29 11.45
N THR A 114 -4.08 5.58 10.95
CA THR A 114 -3.72 5.54 9.51
C THR A 114 -4.30 4.32 8.81
N SER A 115 -4.34 3.16 9.46
CA SER A 115 -4.87 1.94 8.86
C SER A 115 -6.33 2.13 8.43
N THR A 116 -6.60 1.82 7.15
CA THR A 116 -7.94 1.92 6.57
C THR A 116 -8.77 0.71 7.02
N PRO A 117 -10.02 0.92 7.47
CA PRO A 117 -10.93 -0.19 7.78
C PRO A 117 -11.16 -1.10 6.57
N LEU A 118 -11.65 -2.30 6.86
CA LEU A 118 -12.22 -3.19 5.86
C LEU A 118 -13.67 -3.46 6.25
N ALA A 119 -14.58 -3.38 5.30
CA ALA A 119 -15.99 -3.70 5.52
C ALA A 119 -16.45 -4.83 4.61
N ASP A 120 -17.42 -5.61 5.04
CA ASP A 120 -18.13 -6.58 4.20
C ASP A 120 -19.66 -6.38 4.35
N GLU A 121 -20.46 -7.34 3.93
CA GLU A 121 -21.93 -7.20 3.93
C GLU A 121 -22.55 -6.96 5.32
N GLY A 122 -21.88 -7.31 6.40
CA GLY A 122 -22.44 -7.23 7.75
C GLY A 122 -21.53 -6.63 8.81
N ARG A 123 -20.24 -6.48 8.52
CA ARG A 123 -19.25 -6.10 9.53
C ARG A 123 -18.25 -5.08 9.01
N VAL A 124 -17.66 -4.34 9.93
CA VAL A 124 -16.47 -3.49 9.70
C VAL A 124 -15.36 -3.94 10.65
N TYR A 125 -14.18 -4.14 10.07
CA TYR A 125 -12.97 -4.59 10.73
C TYR A 125 -11.97 -3.45 10.77
N VAL A 126 -11.39 -3.21 11.92
CA VAL A 126 -10.51 -2.07 12.18
C VAL A 126 -9.22 -2.57 12.81
N TYR A 127 -8.11 -2.02 12.39
CA TYR A 127 -6.82 -2.21 13.04
C TYR A 127 -6.27 -0.87 13.53
N PHE A 128 -5.86 -0.83 14.79
CA PHE A 128 -5.08 0.25 15.38
C PHE A 128 -3.77 -0.30 15.91
N GLY A 129 -2.64 0.25 15.49
CA GLY A 129 -1.32 -0.19 15.95
C GLY A 129 -1.20 -0.19 17.48
N SER A 130 -1.79 0.81 18.14
CA SER A 130 -1.76 0.95 19.59
C SER A 130 -2.66 -0.03 20.36
N PHE A 131 -3.63 -0.68 19.69
CA PHE A 131 -4.57 -1.58 20.37
C PHE A 131 -4.58 -2.99 19.79
N GLY A 132 -4.65 -3.11 18.47
CA GLY A 132 -4.93 -4.37 17.77
C GLY A 132 -6.19 -4.29 16.91
N LEU A 133 -6.96 -5.38 16.86
CA LEU A 133 -8.12 -5.53 15.98
C LEU A 133 -9.44 -5.34 16.73
N LEU A 134 -10.39 -4.73 16.03
CA LEU A 134 -11.77 -4.53 16.47
C LEU A 134 -12.71 -4.91 15.33
N CYS A 135 -13.83 -5.49 15.67
CA CYS A 135 -14.91 -5.81 14.72
C CYS A 135 -16.23 -5.28 15.26
N TYR A 136 -16.92 -4.52 14.44
CA TYR A 136 -18.27 -4.03 14.70
C TYR A 136 -19.21 -4.53 13.60
N ASP A 137 -20.50 -4.64 13.91
CA ASP A 137 -21.50 -4.70 12.86
C ASP A 137 -21.80 -3.31 12.28
N HIS A 138 -22.61 -3.24 11.25
CA HIS A 138 -22.94 -1.97 10.59
C HIS A 138 -23.77 -1.03 11.46
N THR A 139 -24.29 -1.47 12.60
CA THR A 139 -24.97 -0.62 13.59
C THR A 139 -24.02 -0.05 14.64
N GLY A 140 -22.75 -0.48 14.62
CA GLY A 140 -21.73 -0.09 15.58
C GLY A 140 -21.63 -1.00 16.81
N ALA A 141 -22.40 -2.09 16.88
CA ALA A 141 -22.29 -3.04 17.97
C ALA A 141 -21.00 -3.87 17.82
N GLU A 142 -20.20 -3.90 18.88
CA GLU A 142 -18.97 -4.69 18.92
C GLU A 142 -19.28 -6.17 18.81
N GLN A 143 -18.61 -6.86 17.91
CA GLN A 143 -18.75 -8.30 17.68
C GLN A 143 -17.61 -9.08 18.36
N TRP A 144 -16.39 -8.55 18.22
CA TRP A 144 -15.20 -9.08 18.90
C TRP A 144 -14.08 -8.04 18.90
N GLN A 145 -13.13 -8.22 19.79
CA GLN A 145 -11.89 -7.46 19.85
C GLN A 145 -10.70 -8.38 20.09
N LYS A 146 -9.54 -7.98 19.60
CA LYS A 146 -8.28 -8.70 19.77
C LYS A 146 -7.17 -7.72 20.10
N PRO A 147 -6.87 -7.51 21.39
CA PRO A 147 -5.68 -6.75 21.77
C PRO A 147 -4.41 -7.41 21.24
N MET A 148 -3.48 -6.58 20.79
CA MET A 148 -2.19 -7.01 20.24
C MET A 148 -1.08 -6.08 20.75
N PRO A 149 0.17 -6.58 20.89
CA PRO A 149 1.30 -5.71 21.19
C PRO A 149 1.47 -4.63 20.10
N THR A 150 1.73 -3.39 20.51
CA THR A 150 2.02 -2.29 19.60
C THR A 150 3.35 -2.54 18.89
N PRO A 151 3.38 -2.64 17.55
CA PRO A 151 4.64 -2.75 16.81
C PRO A 151 5.47 -1.46 16.96
N GLN A 152 6.78 -1.60 17.00
CA GLN A 152 7.67 -0.46 16.94
C GLN A 152 7.79 0.00 15.48
N SER A 153 7.37 1.24 15.19
CA SER A 153 7.38 1.81 13.84
C SER A 153 7.51 3.33 13.93
N LEU A 154 8.37 3.92 13.07
CA LEU A 154 8.62 5.35 13.07
C LEU A 154 7.36 6.18 12.72
N TYR A 155 6.59 5.72 11.75
CA TYR A 155 5.38 6.44 11.26
C TYR A 155 4.07 5.83 11.76
N GLY A 156 4.14 4.85 12.67
CA GLY A 156 2.99 4.05 13.07
C GLY A 156 2.63 2.98 12.03
N MET A 157 1.54 2.27 12.28
CA MET A 157 1.09 1.18 11.41
C MET A 157 0.15 1.71 10.32
N ALA A 158 0.70 1.93 9.13
CA ALA A 158 -0.05 2.41 7.97
C ALA A 158 -0.58 1.29 7.06
N THR A 159 -0.14 0.06 7.25
CA THR A 159 -0.71 -1.11 6.55
C THR A 159 -2.21 -1.23 6.84
N SER A 160 -2.99 -1.61 5.84
CA SER A 160 -4.42 -1.81 5.97
C SER A 160 -4.78 -3.30 5.87
N LEU A 161 -5.93 -3.67 6.43
CA LEU A 161 -6.48 -5.00 6.31
C LEU A 161 -6.88 -5.30 4.86
N ILE A 162 -6.66 -6.53 4.42
CA ILE A 162 -7.25 -7.06 3.21
C ILE A 162 -8.05 -8.34 3.51
N ALA A 163 -9.06 -8.61 2.70
CA ALA A 163 -9.86 -9.82 2.83
C ALA A 163 -9.35 -10.96 1.95
N TYR A 164 -9.29 -12.16 2.52
CA TYR A 164 -9.13 -13.38 1.75
C TYR A 164 -10.10 -14.43 2.26
N ARG A 165 -11.15 -14.72 1.50
CA ARG A 165 -12.24 -15.64 1.90
C ARG A 165 -12.84 -15.25 3.27
N ASP A 166 -12.77 -16.13 4.25
CA ASP A 166 -13.25 -15.95 5.63
C ASP A 166 -12.20 -15.39 6.59
N THR A 167 -11.05 -14.93 6.06
CA THR A 167 -9.96 -14.34 6.85
C THR A 167 -9.69 -12.89 6.46
N LEU A 168 -9.09 -12.18 7.41
CA LEU A 168 -8.45 -10.87 7.26
C LEU A 168 -6.95 -11.10 7.29
N ILE A 169 -6.22 -10.50 6.38
CA ILE A 169 -4.75 -10.56 6.37
C ILE A 169 -4.20 -9.20 6.80
N LEU A 170 -3.22 -9.22 7.70
CA LEU A 170 -2.55 -8.05 8.25
C LEU A 170 -1.03 -8.26 8.26
N VAL A 171 -0.30 -7.28 7.75
CA VAL A 171 1.16 -7.22 7.85
C VAL A 171 1.53 -6.44 9.10
N LEU A 172 2.39 -7.01 9.92
CA LEU A 172 2.88 -6.43 11.17
C LEU A 172 4.41 -6.32 11.10
N ASP A 173 4.90 -5.44 10.23
CA ASP A 173 6.31 -5.14 10.18
C ASP A 173 6.71 -4.34 11.42
N ASN A 174 7.84 -4.69 12.03
CA ASN A 174 8.20 -4.26 13.38
C ASN A 174 9.72 -4.03 13.47
N ASP A 175 10.12 -2.86 13.95
CA ASP A 175 11.53 -2.52 14.12
C ASP A 175 12.13 -3.08 15.42
N ALA A 176 11.32 -3.63 16.32
CA ALA A 176 11.79 -4.28 17.53
C ALA A 176 12.52 -5.59 17.23
N ASP A 177 13.63 -5.81 17.93
CA ASP A 177 14.40 -7.05 17.84
C ASP A 177 13.74 -8.19 18.60
N LEU A 178 13.92 -9.41 18.11
CA LEU A 178 13.68 -10.62 18.90
C LEU A 178 14.70 -10.71 20.05
N PRO A 179 14.31 -11.20 21.24
CA PRO A 179 15.23 -11.32 22.37
C PRO A 179 16.51 -12.10 22.02
N GLY A 180 17.65 -11.48 22.28
CA GLY A 180 18.96 -12.10 22.03
C GLY A 180 19.34 -12.23 20.54
N SER A 181 18.64 -11.52 19.64
CA SER A 181 18.84 -11.60 18.19
C SER A 181 18.79 -10.20 17.57
N ARG A 182 19.39 -10.06 16.39
CA ARG A 182 19.20 -8.89 15.51
C ARG A 182 18.05 -9.08 14.51
N MET A 183 17.33 -10.19 14.60
CA MET A 183 16.14 -10.48 13.83
C MET A 183 14.96 -9.64 14.33
N SER A 184 14.07 -9.22 13.45
CA SER A 184 12.91 -8.42 13.84
C SER A 184 11.73 -9.28 14.31
N GLN A 185 10.81 -8.65 15.04
CA GLN A 185 9.52 -9.24 15.40
C GLN A 185 8.47 -9.15 14.30
N SER A 186 8.86 -8.80 13.09
CA SER A 186 7.96 -8.68 11.93
C SER A 186 7.27 -9.99 11.59
N LYS A 187 6.01 -9.89 11.17
CA LYS A 187 5.20 -11.05 10.78
C LYS A 187 4.05 -10.64 9.86
N VAL A 188 3.47 -11.61 9.20
CA VAL A 188 2.17 -11.52 8.55
C VAL A 188 1.21 -12.51 9.20
N ILE A 189 -0.03 -12.10 9.41
CA ILE A 189 -1.05 -12.93 10.05
C ILE A 189 -2.32 -12.98 9.23
N ALA A 190 -3.03 -14.10 9.31
CA ALA A 190 -4.42 -14.19 8.93
C ALA A 190 -5.30 -14.44 10.15
N VAL A 191 -6.38 -13.69 10.24
CA VAL A 191 -7.33 -13.72 11.37
C VAL A 191 -8.70 -14.11 10.83
N ARG A 192 -9.43 -15.01 11.49
CA ARG A 192 -10.80 -15.35 11.10
C ARG A 192 -11.72 -14.15 11.30
N LYS A 193 -12.54 -13.86 10.31
CA LYS A 193 -13.55 -12.80 10.36
C LYS A 193 -14.61 -13.04 11.44
N SER A 194 -14.88 -14.31 11.73
CA SER A 194 -15.93 -14.72 12.66
C SER A 194 -15.69 -14.28 14.10
N ASP A 195 -14.46 -14.44 14.60
CA ASP A 195 -14.10 -14.35 16.02
C ASP A 195 -12.76 -13.68 16.32
N GLY A 196 -12.02 -13.21 15.30
CA GLY A 196 -10.69 -12.62 15.48
C GLY A 196 -9.59 -13.62 15.86
N GLY A 197 -9.85 -14.93 15.81
CA GLY A 197 -8.85 -15.96 16.07
C GLY A 197 -7.80 -16.05 14.95
N ILE A 198 -6.55 -16.30 15.31
CA ILE A 198 -5.46 -16.51 14.34
C ILE A 198 -5.75 -17.78 13.53
N ALA A 199 -5.80 -17.66 12.21
CA ALA A 199 -5.86 -18.80 11.28
C ALA A 199 -4.45 -19.31 10.98
N TRP A 200 -3.52 -18.41 10.67
CA TRP A 200 -2.09 -18.69 10.53
C TRP A 200 -1.26 -17.42 10.84
N GLU A 201 0.00 -17.65 11.16
CA GLU A 201 0.99 -16.60 11.39
C GLU A 201 2.31 -17.02 10.75
N THR A 202 2.97 -16.11 10.03
CA THR A 202 4.27 -16.35 9.41
C THR A 202 5.23 -15.25 9.84
N ALA A 203 6.32 -15.64 10.51
CA ALA A 203 7.38 -14.74 10.89
C ALA A 203 8.13 -14.19 9.66
N ARG A 204 8.50 -12.92 9.73
CA ARG A 204 9.28 -12.20 8.71
C ARG A 204 10.52 -11.58 9.35
N PRO A 205 11.39 -12.36 10.01
CA PRO A 205 12.44 -11.83 10.90
C PRO A 205 13.50 -11.01 10.18
N LEU A 206 13.59 -11.12 8.87
CA LEU A 206 14.53 -10.40 8.03
C LEU A 206 13.98 -9.08 7.48
N VAL A 207 12.71 -8.75 7.77
CA VAL A 207 12.02 -7.55 7.28
C VAL A 207 11.77 -6.61 8.46
N ARG A 208 11.99 -5.33 8.26
CA ARG A 208 11.67 -4.25 9.21
C ARG A 208 10.84 -3.20 8.51
N SER A 209 10.50 -2.14 9.17
CA SER A 209 9.84 -0.92 8.64
C SER A 209 9.20 -1.07 7.26
N GLY A 210 7.96 -1.48 7.22
CA GLY A 210 7.14 -1.54 6.02
C GLY A 210 5.76 -0.97 6.33
N TRP A 211 5.22 -0.19 5.40
CA TRP A 211 3.91 0.45 5.56
C TRP A 211 2.97 0.06 4.43
N SER A 212 3.40 -0.86 3.58
CA SER A 212 2.64 -1.30 2.42
C SER A 212 1.45 -2.19 2.82
N THR A 213 0.30 -1.92 2.25
CA THR A 213 -0.83 -2.85 2.28
C THR A 213 -0.55 -4.00 1.31
N PRO A 214 -0.74 -5.25 1.70
CA PRO A 214 -0.54 -6.40 0.82
C PRO A 214 -1.61 -6.47 -0.27
N ALA A 215 -1.41 -7.37 -1.25
CA ALA A 215 -2.39 -7.60 -2.31
C ALA A 215 -2.58 -9.10 -2.58
N ILE A 216 -3.78 -9.50 -2.97
CA ILE A 216 -4.02 -10.85 -3.51
C ILE A 216 -3.85 -10.80 -5.02
N TRP A 217 -2.84 -11.49 -5.51
CA TRP A 217 -2.61 -11.64 -6.95
C TRP A 217 -3.28 -12.90 -7.47
N ARG A 218 -4.25 -12.72 -8.36
CA ARG A 218 -4.97 -13.80 -9.03
C ARG A 218 -4.45 -13.97 -10.45
N HIS A 219 -4.00 -15.18 -10.78
CA HIS A 219 -3.46 -15.51 -12.10
C HIS A 219 -3.78 -16.98 -12.47
N HIS A 220 -3.41 -17.42 -13.67
CA HIS A 220 -3.71 -18.77 -14.15
C HIS A 220 -3.11 -19.90 -13.28
N GLY A 221 -2.05 -19.63 -12.53
CA GLY A 221 -1.44 -20.59 -11.59
C GLY A 221 -2.02 -20.58 -10.17
N GLY A 222 -3.08 -19.78 -9.91
CA GLY A 222 -3.75 -19.72 -8.61
C GLY A 222 -3.77 -18.33 -7.99
N GLU A 223 -3.82 -18.30 -6.68
CA GLU A 223 -3.85 -17.07 -5.86
C GLU A 223 -2.58 -16.99 -5.02
N GLU A 224 -2.06 -15.78 -4.89
CA GLU A 224 -0.86 -15.48 -4.11
C GLU A 224 -1.05 -14.22 -3.28
N LEU A 225 -0.56 -14.24 -2.05
CA LEU A 225 -0.48 -13.07 -1.19
C LEU A 225 0.86 -12.38 -1.43
N ILE A 226 0.82 -11.17 -1.92
CA ILE A 226 2.01 -10.38 -2.24
C ILE A 226 2.22 -9.35 -1.15
N VAL A 227 3.39 -9.41 -0.53
CA VAL A 227 3.76 -8.55 0.59
C VAL A 227 5.07 -7.84 0.30
N PRO A 228 5.04 -6.53 0.00
CA PRO A 228 6.26 -5.73 -0.02
C PRO A 228 6.87 -5.63 1.37
N GLY A 229 8.17 -5.56 1.43
CA GLY A 229 8.89 -5.39 2.69
C GLY A 229 10.26 -4.78 2.44
N SER A 230 10.93 -4.40 3.49
CA SER A 230 12.29 -3.86 3.41
C SER A 230 13.22 -4.82 2.68
N GLY A 231 13.80 -4.35 1.59
CA GLY A 231 14.79 -5.09 0.80
C GLY A 231 14.21 -6.13 -0.14
N ARG A 232 12.95 -6.58 0.01
CA ARG A 232 12.36 -7.60 -0.89
C ARG A 232 10.84 -7.54 -1.00
N LEU A 233 10.33 -7.99 -2.13
CA LEU A 233 8.94 -8.36 -2.34
C LEU A 233 8.80 -9.87 -2.13
N THR A 234 7.81 -10.30 -1.35
CA THR A 234 7.62 -11.73 -1.04
C THR A 234 6.21 -12.17 -1.40
N SER A 235 6.10 -13.36 -1.97
CA SER A 235 4.83 -14.06 -2.20
C SER A 235 4.64 -15.16 -1.16
N TYR A 236 3.42 -15.25 -0.67
CA TYR A 236 2.97 -16.31 0.25
C TYR A 236 1.73 -17.00 -0.32
N ASP A 237 1.51 -18.22 0.12
CA ASP A 237 0.22 -18.88 -0.03
C ASP A 237 -0.79 -18.18 0.91
N PRO A 238 -1.87 -17.58 0.38
CA PRO A 238 -2.79 -16.80 1.21
C PRO A 238 -3.63 -17.67 2.17
N GLN A 239 -3.67 -18.99 1.96
CA GLN A 239 -4.44 -19.92 2.80
C GLN A 239 -3.62 -20.45 3.99
N THR A 240 -2.32 -20.58 3.82
CA THR A 240 -1.42 -21.20 4.82
C THR A 240 -0.36 -20.26 5.38
N GLY A 241 -0.09 -19.14 4.70
CA GLY A 241 1.01 -18.23 5.02
C GLY A 241 2.39 -18.74 4.60
N ALA A 242 2.49 -19.88 3.91
CA ALA A 242 3.78 -20.42 3.46
C ALA A 242 4.42 -19.52 2.39
N GLU A 243 5.70 -19.18 2.55
CA GLU A 243 6.46 -18.43 1.55
C GLU A 243 6.61 -19.26 0.26
N LYS A 244 6.32 -18.66 -0.89
CA LYS A 244 6.42 -19.29 -2.22
C LYS A 244 7.67 -18.84 -2.96
N TRP A 245 7.82 -17.53 -3.11
CA TRP A 245 8.95 -16.92 -3.81
C TRP A 245 9.21 -15.51 -3.28
N PHE A 246 10.38 -14.97 -3.63
CA PHE A 246 10.72 -13.58 -3.37
C PHE A 246 11.58 -12.98 -4.48
N THR A 247 11.62 -11.65 -4.55
CA THR A 247 12.59 -10.89 -5.35
C THR A 247 13.22 -9.79 -4.49
N PRO A 248 14.56 -9.74 -4.39
CA PRO A 248 15.29 -8.73 -3.65
C PRO A 248 15.37 -7.38 -4.40
N GLY A 249 16.04 -6.41 -3.81
CA GLY A 249 16.36 -5.11 -4.42
C GLY A 249 15.26 -4.07 -4.28
N PHE A 250 14.30 -4.26 -3.37
CA PHE A 250 13.36 -3.22 -2.97
C PHE A 250 14.05 -2.23 -2.02
N SER A 251 13.53 -0.99 -2.00
CA SER A 251 14.06 0.03 -1.09
C SER A 251 13.86 -0.34 0.37
N ARG A 252 14.57 0.36 1.25
CA ARG A 252 14.44 0.20 2.70
C ARG A 252 13.01 0.41 3.17
N GLU A 253 12.34 1.40 2.62
CA GLU A 253 10.99 1.79 2.97
C GLU A 253 10.04 1.42 1.83
N THR A 254 9.09 0.56 2.09
CA THR A 254 8.08 0.14 1.12
C THR A 254 6.71 0.61 1.59
N ILE A 255 6.03 1.40 0.75
CA ILE A 255 4.74 2.00 1.07
C ILE A 255 3.69 1.61 0.03
N ALA A 256 4.07 1.62 -1.24
CA ALA A 256 3.16 1.38 -2.34
C ALA A 256 2.58 -0.04 -2.32
N GLN A 257 1.26 -0.15 -2.42
CA GLN A 257 0.56 -1.43 -2.59
C GLN A 257 0.79 -1.97 -4.00
N PRO A 258 1.12 -3.26 -4.17
CA PRO A 258 1.19 -3.90 -5.48
C PRO A 258 -0.17 -3.93 -6.18
N VAL A 259 -0.15 -3.89 -7.51
CA VAL A 259 -1.35 -4.06 -8.35
C VAL A 259 -1.09 -5.12 -9.41
N SER A 260 -2.14 -5.69 -9.96
CA SER A 260 -2.03 -6.70 -11.01
C SER A 260 -2.88 -6.38 -12.22
N GLY A 261 -2.44 -6.84 -13.38
CA GLY A 261 -3.13 -6.67 -14.66
C GLY A 261 -2.28 -7.20 -15.79
N HIS A 262 -2.81 -7.30 -16.98
CA HIS A 262 -2.11 -7.83 -18.15
C HIS A 262 -1.39 -9.18 -17.89
N GLY A 263 -1.98 -10.01 -17.01
CA GLY A 263 -1.40 -11.30 -16.60
C GLY A 263 -0.11 -11.17 -15.76
N ARG A 264 0.17 -10.00 -15.18
CA ARG A 264 1.38 -9.69 -14.40
C ARG A 264 1.07 -9.03 -13.08
N LEU A 265 2.05 -9.10 -12.20
CA LEU A 265 2.12 -8.33 -10.96
C LEU A 265 3.00 -7.10 -11.19
N PHE A 266 2.57 -5.94 -10.70
CA PHE A 266 3.34 -4.71 -10.70
C PHE A 266 3.58 -4.26 -9.26
N ALA A 267 4.84 -4.04 -8.92
CA ALA A 267 5.24 -3.56 -7.61
C ALA A 267 6.26 -2.44 -7.75
N SER A 268 6.13 -1.41 -6.94
CA SER A 268 7.04 -0.27 -6.94
C SER A 268 7.60 -0.02 -5.55
N ALA A 269 8.84 0.46 -5.52
CA ALA A 269 9.48 0.99 -4.35
C ALA A 269 10.33 2.17 -4.76
N ALA A 270 10.25 3.25 -4.04
CA ALA A 270 11.18 4.37 -4.18
C ALA A 270 11.68 4.73 -2.78
N MET A 271 12.86 5.27 -2.76
CA MET A 271 13.39 5.83 -1.55
C MET A 271 12.67 7.13 -1.22
N LEU A 272 12.24 7.28 0.01
CA LEU A 272 11.86 8.58 0.52
C LEU A 272 13.11 9.46 0.54
N GLY A 273 13.09 10.57 -0.22
CA GLY A 273 14.14 11.53 -0.27
C GLY A 273 14.37 12.12 1.12
N GLY A 274 15.42 11.71 1.82
CA GLY A 274 15.99 12.51 2.88
C GLY A 274 16.60 13.76 2.28
N ALA A 275 16.59 14.88 3.00
CA ALA A 275 17.39 16.03 2.62
C ALA A 275 18.85 15.58 2.42
N ALA A 276 19.57 16.23 1.51
CA ALA A 276 20.97 15.91 1.22
C ALA A 276 21.87 15.94 2.48
N ASP A 277 21.38 16.54 3.53
CA ASP A 277 22.03 16.76 4.83
C ASP A 277 21.73 15.65 5.86
N GLU A 278 20.74 14.79 5.64
CA GLU A 278 20.49 13.61 6.47
C GLU A 278 21.44 12.48 6.03
N GLN A 279 22.71 12.65 6.34
CA GLN A 279 23.65 11.54 6.28
C GLN A 279 23.28 10.56 7.40
N PRO A 280 23.06 9.27 7.12
CA PRO A 280 22.85 8.32 8.19
C PRO A 280 24.12 8.25 9.04
N ASP A 281 23.93 8.03 10.36
CA ASP A 281 25.06 7.75 11.26
C ASP A 281 25.90 6.61 10.67
N PRO A 282 27.17 6.82 10.34
CA PRO A 282 28.02 5.83 9.71
C PRO A 282 28.46 4.72 10.67
N ASP A 283 28.40 4.91 11.97
CA ASP A 283 28.88 3.94 12.97
C ASP A 283 28.16 2.57 12.92
N PRO A 284 26.82 2.48 12.74
CA PRO A 284 26.17 1.20 12.57
C PRO A 284 26.67 0.41 11.36
N PHE A 285 27.00 1.09 10.27
CA PHE A 285 27.52 0.46 9.04
C PHE A 285 28.94 -0.05 9.23
N TRP A 286 29.80 0.73 9.90
CA TRP A 286 31.13 0.28 10.22
C TRP A 286 31.12 -0.92 11.18
N LYS A 287 30.28 -0.89 12.21
CA LYS A 287 30.05 -2.05 13.10
C LYS A 287 29.58 -3.29 12.35
N ALA A 288 28.75 -3.11 11.32
CA ALA A 288 28.33 -4.23 10.46
C ALA A 288 29.50 -4.75 9.62
N MET A 289 30.43 -3.90 9.20
CA MET A 289 31.66 -4.32 8.51
C MET A 289 32.60 -5.10 9.42
N LEU A 290 32.75 -4.70 10.67
CA LEU A 290 33.63 -5.36 11.63
C LEU A 290 33.23 -6.82 11.97
N GLN A 291 32.11 -7.33 11.46
CA GLN A 291 31.83 -8.77 11.51
C GLN A 291 32.81 -9.60 10.64
N PHE A 292 33.49 -8.97 9.68
CA PHE A 292 34.53 -9.60 8.85
C PHE A 292 35.89 -9.53 9.48
N ASP A 293 36.13 -8.61 10.39
CA ASP A 293 37.33 -8.46 11.18
C ASP A 293 37.51 -9.68 12.12
N ALA A 294 38.23 -10.70 11.64
CA ALA A 294 38.38 -11.97 12.33
C ALA A 294 39.44 -11.91 13.45
N ASP A 295 40.46 -11.10 13.28
CA ASP A 295 41.53 -10.93 14.25
C ASP A 295 41.28 -9.79 15.26
N LYS A 296 40.22 -9.02 15.03
CA LYS A 296 39.75 -7.92 15.89
C LYS A 296 40.71 -6.75 16.01
N ASP A 297 41.44 -6.47 14.95
CA ASP A 297 42.39 -5.35 14.90
C ASP A 297 41.69 -3.99 14.62
N GLY A 298 40.37 -4.02 14.36
CA GLY A 298 39.53 -2.82 14.08
C GLY A 298 39.55 -2.38 12.63
N LYS A 299 40.08 -3.19 11.72
CA LYS A 299 40.09 -3.02 10.27
C LYS A 299 39.46 -4.26 9.62
N VAL A 300 39.29 -4.23 8.32
CA VAL A 300 38.83 -5.39 7.54
C VAL A 300 39.84 -5.65 6.42
N ALA A 301 40.65 -6.69 6.57
CA ALA A 301 41.61 -7.09 5.56
C ALA A 301 40.91 -7.71 4.34
N ARG A 302 41.52 -7.58 3.15
CA ARG A 302 41.03 -8.26 1.94
C ARG A 302 40.92 -9.78 2.14
N SER A 303 41.84 -10.37 2.87
CA SER A 303 41.86 -11.80 3.19
C SER A 303 40.72 -12.25 4.12
N GLU A 304 40.14 -11.34 4.88
CA GLU A 304 39.03 -11.60 5.79
C GLU A 304 37.66 -11.52 5.12
N MET A 305 37.59 -10.91 3.94
CA MET A 305 36.36 -10.81 3.15
C MET A 305 36.01 -12.15 2.49
N THR A 306 35.52 -13.08 3.30
CA THR A 306 35.22 -14.46 2.91
C THR A 306 33.79 -14.71 2.47
N ARG A 307 32.89 -13.72 2.63
CA ARG A 307 31.48 -13.82 2.30
C ARG A 307 31.11 -13.04 1.05
N TYR A 308 30.04 -13.46 0.37
CA TYR A 308 29.56 -12.88 -0.88
C TYR A 308 28.64 -11.69 -0.63
N PHE A 309 29.17 -10.65 -0.03
CA PHE A 309 28.46 -9.40 0.03
C PHE A 309 29.42 -8.23 -0.19
N THR A 310 28.92 -7.11 -0.61
CA THR A 310 29.76 -5.95 -0.92
C THR A 310 29.61 -4.87 0.13
N PHE A 311 28.48 -4.18 0.15
CA PHE A 311 28.32 -2.96 0.91
C PHE A 311 27.01 -2.98 1.69
N PRO A 312 27.00 -2.74 2.99
CA PRO A 312 25.78 -2.75 3.78
C PRO A 312 24.91 -1.54 3.42
N LEU A 313 23.69 -1.80 3.00
CA LEU A 313 22.65 -0.78 2.83
C LEU A 313 21.80 -0.64 4.09
N ARG A 314 21.68 -1.72 4.84
CA ARG A 314 20.90 -1.81 6.08
C ARG A 314 21.68 -2.58 7.14
N PRO A 315 22.53 -1.89 7.90
CA PRO A 315 23.42 -2.49 8.88
C PRO A 315 22.68 -3.16 10.05
N GLU A 316 21.42 -2.80 10.25
CA GLU A 316 20.54 -3.41 11.26
C GLU A 316 20.05 -4.81 10.88
N LEU A 317 20.21 -5.22 9.61
CA LEU A 317 19.84 -6.54 9.15
C LEU A 317 20.99 -7.53 9.29
N PRO A 318 20.72 -8.85 9.41
CA PRO A 318 21.76 -9.85 9.32
C PRO A 318 22.44 -9.84 7.93
N PRO A 319 23.72 -10.18 7.84
CA PRO A 319 24.45 -10.20 6.55
C PRO A 319 23.86 -11.10 5.49
N GLU A 320 23.14 -12.13 5.89
CA GLU A 320 22.49 -13.10 4.99
C GLU A 320 21.19 -12.55 4.39
N HIS A 321 20.69 -11.42 4.91
CA HIS A 321 19.44 -10.84 4.46
C HIS A 321 19.62 -10.17 3.10
N PRO A 322 18.73 -10.42 2.11
CA PRO A 322 18.84 -9.81 0.76
C PRO A 322 18.86 -8.28 0.74
N GLY A 323 18.27 -7.64 1.74
CA GLY A 323 18.28 -6.18 1.90
C GLY A 323 19.45 -5.63 2.72
N PHE A 324 20.36 -6.47 3.23
CA PHE A 324 21.51 -6.02 4.04
C PHE A 324 22.47 -5.17 3.21
N GLY A 325 22.81 -5.65 2.03
CA GLY A 325 23.80 -5.02 1.17
C GLY A 325 23.49 -5.12 -0.31
N ILE A 326 24.42 -4.71 -1.14
CA ILE A 326 24.32 -4.85 -2.59
C ILE A 326 24.51 -6.32 -2.94
N PRO A 327 23.51 -6.99 -3.57
CA PRO A 327 23.63 -8.38 -3.93
C PRO A 327 24.74 -8.60 -4.96
N LEU A 328 25.47 -9.69 -4.80
CA LEU A 328 26.49 -10.13 -5.74
C LEU A 328 25.89 -11.06 -6.79
N PRO A 329 26.49 -11.15 -7.99
CA PRO A 329 26.08 -12.08 -9.02
C PRO A 329 26.03 -13.53 -8.52
N SER A 330 25.16 -14.35 -9.07
CA SER A 330 25.06 -15.78 -8.78
C SER A 330 26.25 -16.57 -9.32
N ASP A 331 26.84 -16.14 -10.43
CA ASP A 331 28.05 -16.73 -11.00
C ASP A 331 29.28 -16.47 -10.13
N GLU A 332 30.03 -17.53 -9.81
CA GLU A 332 31.17 -17.47 -8.88
C GLU A 332 32.30 -16.56 -9.38
N THR A 333 32.58 -16.60 -10.66
CA THR A 333 33.66 -15.79 -11.25
C THR A 333 33.31 -14.31 -11.22
N GLN A 334 32.08 -13.98 -11.60
CA GLN A 334 31.59 -12.60 -11.55
C GLN A 334 31.48 -12.10 -10.11
N ARG A 335 31.11 -12.97 -9.15
CA ARG A 335 31.09 -12.60 -7.73
C ARG A 335 32.47 -12.21 -7.21
N LYS A 336 33.47 -13.07 -7.46
CA LYS A 336 34.86 -12.81 -7.03
C LYS A 336 35.41 -11.52 -7.67
N GLN A 337 35.12 -11.31 -8.95
CA GLN A 337 35.53 -10.09 -9.64
C GLN A 337 34.86 -8.86 -9.01
N ARG A 338 33.53 -8.86 -8.81
CA ARG A 338 32.79 -7.76 -8.22
C ARG A 338 33.22 -7.45 -6.79
N GLN A 339 33.48 -8.48 -6.00
CA GLN A 339 33.97 -8.35 -4.64
C GLN A 339 35.38 -7.71 -4.61
N GLY A 340 36.26 -8.13 -5.50
CA GLY A 340 37.59 -7.53 -5.65
C GLY A 340 37.55 -6.07 -6.10
N GLU A 341 36.67 -5.73 -7.06
CA GLU A 341 36.47 -4.36 -7.53
C GLU A 341 35.93 -3.46 -6.40
N THR A 342 34.96 -3.95 -5.61
CA THR A 342 34.36 -3.20 -4.50
C THR A 342 35.40 -2.98 -3.39
N PHE A 343 36.21 -3.98 -3.09
CA PHE A 343 37.28 -3.85 -2.11
C PHE A 343 38.28 -2.78 -2.52
N GLY A 344 38.81 -2.85 -3.75
CA GLY A 344 39.76 -1.88 -4.26
C GLY A 344 39.20 -0.46 -4.44
N TRP A 345 37.87 -0.34 -4.62
CA TRP A 345 37.24 0.99 -4.64
C TRP A 345 37.23 1.66 -3.26
N MET A 346 37.10 0.89 -2.19
CA MET A 346 37.04 1.37 -0.82
C MET A 346 38.46 1.59 -0.23
N ASP A 347 39.37 0.68 -0.49
CA ASP A 347 40.78 0.72 -0.11
C ASP A 347 41.50 1.77 -0.98
N LYS A 348 41.64 2.98 -0.45
CA LYS A 348 42.10 4.15 -1.21
C LYS A 348 43.62 4.27 -1.22
N ASP A 349 44.30 3.83 -0.21
CA ASP A 349 45.75 3.88 -0.13
C ASP A 349 46.42 2.59 -0.62
N GLY A 350 45.63 1.54 -0.91
CA GLY A 350 46.06 0.29 -1.49
C GLY A 350 46.84 -0.59 -0.53
N ASP A 351 46.56 -0.49 0.76
CA ASP A 351 47.21 -1.25 1.82
C ASP A 351 46.58 -2.65 2.09
N ASP A 352 45.55 -2.98 1.31
CA ASP A 352 44.73 -4.21 1.42
C ASP A 352 43.89 -4.31 2.71
N PHE A 353 43.62 -3.17 3.34
CA PHE A 353 42.70 -3.07 4.46
C PHE A 353 41.59 -2.04 4.17
N TRP A 354 40.44 -2.23 4.79
CA TRP A 354 39.45 -1.18 4.96
C TRP A 354 39.54 -0.63 6.36
N THR A 355 39.87 0.62 6.46
CA THR A 355 39.84 1.36 7.69
C THR A 355 38.49 2.07 7.89
N ARG A 356 38.17 2.45 9.13
CA ARG A 356 37.00 3.25 9.44
C ARG A 356 36.96 4.57 8.64
N ASP A 357 38.09 5.22 8.53
CA ASP A 357 38.19 6.52 7.87
C ASP A 357 37.99 6.42 6.36
N GLU A 358 38.53 5.42 5.71
CA GLU A 358 38.27 5.14 4.29
C GLU A 358 36.81 4.79 4.05
N PHE A 359 36.26 3.95 4.89
CA PHE A 359 34.86 3.59 4.81
C PHE A 359 33.96 4.83 4.91
N PHE A 360 34.17 5.72 5.85
CA PHE A 360 33.38 6.93 6.04
C PHE A 360 33.59 7.95 4.93
N ALA A 361 34.80 8.10 4.43
CA ALA A 361 35.10 8.99 3.32
C ALA A 361 34.39 8.60 2.00
N ASN A 362 34.08 7.30 1.86
CA ASN A 362 33.46 6.76 0.65
C ASN A 362 31.97 6.47 0.80
N LEU A 363 31.42 6.65 2.00
CA LEU A 363 30.04 6.33 2.32
C LEU A 363 29.07 7.30 1.63
N LYS A 364 28.70 6.99 0.38
CA LYS A 364 27.56 7.62 -0.28
C LYS A 364 26.41 6.62 -0.25
N PHE A 365 25.48 6.81 0.69
CA PHE A 365 24.34 5.93 0.81
C PHE A 365 23.42 6.07 -0.39
N ASP A 366 23.47 5.07 -1.29
CA ASP A 366 22.38 4.81 -2.19
C ASP A 366 21.32 4.00 -1.40
N ARG A 367 20.26 4.67 -0.93
CA ARG A 367 19.15 4.02 -0.23
C ARG A 367 18.33 3.10 -1.13
N GLY A 368 18.86 2.63 -2.20
CA GLY A 368 18.21 1.85 -3.24
C GLY A 368 17.81 2.71 -4.45
N LYS A 369 17.56 2.06 -5.56
CA LYS A 369 17.07 2.73 -6.76
C LYS A 369 15.56 2.74 -6.76
N PRO A 370 14.90 3.88 -7.10
CA PRO A 370 13.49 3.83 -7.41
C PRO A 370 13.24 2.80 -8.51
N ARG A 371 12.27 1.91 -8.30
CA ARG A 371 11.92 0.87 -9.27
C ARG A 371 10.44 0.59 -9.33
N LEU A 372 9.95 0.35 -10.53
CA LEU A 372 8.68 -0.30 -10.82
C LEU A 372 9.00 -1.56 -11.61
N ILE A 373 8.60 -2.71 -11.12
CA ILE A 373 8.84 -4.00 -11.76
C ILE A 373 7.55 -4.67 -12.18
N ALA A 374 7.62 -5.43 -13.28
CA ALA A 374 6.58 -6.35 -13.70
C ALA A 374 7.08 -7.79 -13.56
N ILE A 375 6.31 -8.62 -12.87
CA ILE A 375 6.63 -10.02 -12.59
C ILE A 375 5.63 -10.93 -13.30
N ARG A 376 6.15 -11.97 -13.98
CA ARG A 376 5.32 -13.06 -14.54
C ARG A 376 4.96 -14.04 -13.45
N PRO A 377 3.79 -14.69 -13.53
CA PRO A 377 3.41 -15.71 -12.58
C PRO A 377 4.31 -16.95 -12.62
N GLY A 378 4.42 -17.60 -11.45
CA GLY A 378 5.19 -18.84 -11.27
C GLY A 378 6.54 -18.63 -10.59
N GLY A 379 7.31 -19.72 -10.48
CA GLY A 379 8.60 -19.71 -9.80
C GLY A 379 8.51 -20.07 -8.31
N THR A 380 9.67 -20.38 -7.74
CA THR A 380 9.88 -20.68 -6.31
C THR A 380 11.23 -20.14 -5.89
N GLY A 381 11.37 -19.78 -4.62
CA GLY A 381 12.61 -19.18 -4.13
C GLY A 381 12.85 -17.78 -4.71
N GLU A 382 14.07 -17.44 -5.07
CA GLU A 382 14.38 -16.17 -5.72
C GLU A 382 14.00 -16.17 -7.19
N VAL A 383 13.12 -15.24 -7.60
CA VAL A 383 12.56 -15.20 -8.97
C VAL A 383 13.05 -14.03 -9.83
N THR A 384 14.04 -13.28 -9.38
CA THR A 384 14.50 -12.04 -10.03
C THR A 384 14.90 -12.28 -11.50
N GLU A 385 15.69 -13.30 -11.78
CA GLU A 385 16.16 -13.58 -13.14
C GLU A 385 15.11 -14.32 -13.99
N SER A 386 14.28 -15.14 -13.36
CA SER A 386 13.36 -16.02 -14.09
C SER A 386 12.02 -15.38 -14.42
N GLN A 387 11.50 -14.53 -13.53
CA GLN A 387 10.12 -14.00 -13.65
C GLN A 387 10.06 -12.50 -13.93
N LEU A 388 11.15 -11.74 -13.82
CA LEU A 388 11.14 -10.33 -14.16
C LEU A 388 10.81 -10.15 -15.66
N ALA A 389 9.74 -9.43 -15.96
CA ALA A 389 9.34 -9.13 -17.32
C ALA A 389 10.01 -7.86 -17.84
N TRP A 390 9.98 -6.81 -17.03
CA TRP A 390 10.61 -5.51 -17.28
C TRP A 390 10.72 -4.69 -15.97
N GLU A 391 11.57 -3.67 -16.03
CA GLU A 391 11.81 -2.74 -14.92
C GLU A 391 11.90 -1.30 -15.44
N VAL A 392 11.33 -0.35 -14.68
CA VAL A 392 11.42 1.10 -14.90
C VAL A 392 11.96 1.76 -13.63
N ASN A 393 12.96 2.65 -13.78
CA ASN A 393 13.69 3.25 -12.64
C ASN A 393 13.56 4.79 -12.57
N ARG A 394 12.66 5.38 -13.35
CA ARG A 394 12.45 6.84 -13.40
C ARG A 394 11.03 7.19 -13.02
N ASN A 395 10.87 8.34 -12.34
CA ASN A 395 9.58 8.91 -11.95
C ASN A 395 8.72 8.00 -11.07
N ILE A 396 9.34 7.12 -10.29
CA ILE A 396 8.64 6.22 -9.38
C ILE A 396 8.24 7.02 -8.14
N PRO A 397 6.96 6.96 -7.72
CA PRO A 397 6.48 7.62 -6.51
C PRO A 397 7.07 6.99 -5.24
N GLU A 398 7.22 7.80 -4.20
CA GLU A 398 7.67 7.35 -2.87
C GLU A 398 6.52 6.75 -2.06
N ILE A 399 5.36 7.40 -2.04
CA ILE A 399 4.20 7.02 -1.23
C ILE A 399 3.05 6.47 -2.09
N PRO A 400 2.58 7.17 -3.15
CA PRO A 400 1.42 6.72 -3.90
C PRO A 400 1.64 5.36 -4.58
N SER A 401 0.67 4.49 -4.44
CA SER A 401 0.65 3.20 -5.15
C SER A 401 0.30 3.41 -6.61
N PRO A 402 0.86 2.63 -7.55
CA PRO A 402 0.45 2.67 -8.94
C PRO A 402 -1.01 2.22 -9.11
N VAL A 403 -1.67 2.64 -10.18
CA VAL A 403 -2.98 2.09 -10.58
C VAL A 403 -2.88 1.52 -12.00
N TYR A 404 -3.41 0.30 -12.17
CA TYR A 404 -3.47 -0.37 -13.47
C TYR A 404 -4.87 -0.21 -14.09
N TRP A 405 -4.92 0.20 -15.37
CA TRP A 405 -6.16 0.28 -16.12
C TRP A 405 -5.92 0.14 -17.63
N ASN A 406 -6.62 -0.80 -18.28
CA ASN A 406 -6.59 -0.96 -19.74
C ASN A 406 -5.18 -0.94 -20.32
N ASP A 407 -4.32 -1.87 -19.87
CA ASP A 407 -2.92 -2.04 -20.28
C ASP A 407 -1.99 -0.84 -20.00
N ARG A 408 -2.37 0.01 -19.06
CA ARG A 408 -1.57 1.16 -18.60
C ARG A 408 -1.38 1.13 -17.10
N LEU A 409 -0.24 1.66 -16.66
CA LEU A 409 0.03 1.98 -15.27
C LEU A 409 0.20 3.49 -15.14
N TYR A 410 -0.53 4.07 -14.19
CA TYR A 410 -0.45 5.48 -13.86
C TYR A 410 0.20 5.66 -12.50
N LEU A 411 1.18 6.55 -12.45
CA LEU A 411 1.97 6.88 -11.27
C LEU A 411 1.99 8.39 -11.07
N ILE A 412 1.66 8.86 -9.88
CA ILE A 412 1.76 10.28 -9.52
C ILE A 412 2.90 10.49 -8.52
N ARG A 413 3.80 11.40 -8.80
CA ARG A 413 4.91 11.77 -7.95
C ARG A 413 4.72 13.18 -7.41
N SER A 414 5.38 13.47 -6.27
CA SER A 414 5.48 14.81 -5.71
C SER A 414 5.91 15.85 -6.74
N GLY A 415 5.31 17.04 -6.68
CA GLY A 415 5.39 18.06 -7.72
C GLY A 415 4.36 17.90 -8.83
N GLY A 416 3.38 16.98 -8.68
CA GLY A 416 2.30 16.76 -9.64
C GLY A 416 2.77 16.12 -10.96
N LEU A 417 3.83 15.31 -10.92
CA LEU A 417 4.34 14.63 -12.10
C LEU A 417 3.61 13.30 -12.32
N LEU A 418 2.70 13.28 -13.27
CA LEU A 418 1.96 12.09 -13.70
C LEU A 418 2.73 11.36 -14.79
N THR A 419 3.01 10.08 -14.56
CA THR A 419 3.66 9.20 -15.52
C THR A 419 2.71 8.08 -15.90
N CYS A 420 2.58 7.81 -17.20
CA CYS A 420 1.85 6.68 -17.76
C CYS A 420 2.82 5.76 -18.50
N VAL A 421 2.79 4.48 -18.19
CA VAL A 421 3.60 3.46 -18.86
C VAL A 421 2.73 2.33 -19.41
N ASN A 422 3.13 1.73 -20.51
CA ASN A 422 2.51 0.53 -21.04
C ASN A 422 2.79 -0.67 -20.13
N ALA A 423 1.77 -1.36 -19.68
CA ALA A 423 1.89 -2.48 -18.75
C ALA A 423 2.52 -3.74 -19.39
N GLY A 424 2.46 -3.86 -20.71
CA GLY A 424 3.01 -5.00 -21.45
C GLY A 424 4.54 -4.99 -21.53
N ASP A 425 5.17 -3.82 -21.68
CA ASP A 425 6.61 -3.71 -21.92
C ASP A 425 7.34 -2.63 -21.09
N GLY A 426 6.61 -1.89 -20.24
CA GLY A 426 7.18 -0.83 -19.41
C GLY A 426 7.55 0.45 -20.16
N LYS A 427 7.22 0.57 -21.44
CA LYS A 427 7.52 1.77 -22.21
C LYS A 427 6.74 2.97 -21.70
N LEU A 428 7.44 4.10 -21.59
CA LEU A 428 6.86 5.38 -21.27
C LEU A 428 5.89 5.81 -22.39
N LEU A 429 4.64 6.07 -22.03
CA LEU A 429 3.64 6.67 -22.93
C LEU A 429 3.69 8.19 -22.82
N TYR A 430 3.61 8.72 -21.61
CA TYR A 430 3.81 10.14 -21.34
C TYR A 430 4.27 10.41 -19.91
N THR A 431 4.85 11.60 -19.69
CA THR A 431 5.11 12.18 -18.38
C THR A 431 4.77 13.65 -18.45
N GLU A 432 3.75 14.06 -17.67
CA GLU A 432 3.21 15.43 -17.70
C GLU A 432 2.96 15.96 -16.30
N ARG A 433 3.01 17.29 -16.16
CA ARG A 433 2.63 17.95 -14.92
C ARG A 433 1.14 18.24 -14.91
N VAL A 434 0.45 17.78 -13.87
CA VAL A 434 -0.99 18.02 -13.72
C VAL A 434 -1.31 19.45 -13.28
N GLY A 435 -0.31 20.30 -13.00
CA GLY A 435 -0.53 21.69 -12.64
C GLY A 435 -0.86 21.95 -11.16
N ALA A 436 -1.01 20.89 -10.35
CA ALA A 436 -1.22 20.99 -8.91
C ALA A 436 0.11 20.68 -8.17
N PRO A 437 0.83 21.68 -7.67
CA PRO A 437 2.11 21.49 -7.02
C PRO A 437 1.98 20.87 -5.62
N GLY A 438 3.10 20.51 -5.02
CA GLY A 438 3.17 19.96 -3.68
C GLY A 438 3.43 18.46 -3.64
N GLN A 439 3.37 17.90 -2.45
CA GLN A 439 3.53 16.46 -2.24
C GLN A 439 2.23 15.72 -2.57
N TYR A 440 2.35 14.43 -2.85
CA TYR A 440 1.24 13.51 -3.06
C TYR A 440 1.41 12.32 -2.12
N SER A 441 0.48 12.16 -1.18
CA SER A 441 0.38 10.98 -0.30
C SER A 441 -0.76 10.07 -0.75
N ALA A 442 -1.85 10.64 -1.26
CA ALA A 442 -2.97 9.91 -1.82
C ALA A 442 -2.56 9.15 -3.09
N SER A 443 -2.95 7.89 -3.18
CA SER A 443 -2.75 7.10 -4.40
C SER A 443 -3.72 7.51 -5.50
N PRO A 444 -3.32 7.47 -6.79
CA PRO A 444 -4.22 7.64 -7.91
C PRO A 444 -5.31 6.57 -7.88
N VAL A 445 -6.54 6.96 -8.21
CA VAL A 445 -7.69 6.06 -8.30
C VAL A 445 -8.49 6.37 -9.57
N ILE A 446 -9.13 5.35 -10.12
CA ILE A 446 -9.87 5.44 -11.38
C ILE A 446 -11.35 5.14 -11.15
N ALA A 447 -12.20 5.99 -11.71
CA ALA A 447 -13.64 5.74 -11.82
C ALA A 447 -14.06 5.90 -13.29
N GLY A 448 -14.57 4.82 -13.88
CA GLY A 448 -14.85 4.77 -15.32
C GLY A 448 -13.58 4.96 -16.15
N ASP A 449 -13.53 6.07 -16.90
CA ASP A 449 -12.41 6.46 -17.74
C ASP A 449 -11.61 7.66 -17.18
N ARG A 450 -11.77 7.97 -15.90
CA ARG A 450 -11.20 9.15 -15.25
C ARG A 450 -10.28 8.78 -14.09
N LEU A 451 -9.12 9.40 -14.07
CA LEU A 451 -8.12 9.29 -13.02
C LEU A 451 -8.26 10.49 -12.08
N TYR A 452 -8.43 10.23 -10.78
CA TYR A 452 -8.52 11.23 -9.72
C TYR A 452 -7.23 11.25 -8.94
N LEU A 453 -6.62 12.42 -8.85
CA LEU A 453 -5.35 12.69 -8.20
C LEU A 453 -5.56 13.76 -7.12
N VAL A 454 -5.12 13.52 -5.90
CA VAL A 454 -5.27 14.47 -4.79
C VAL A 454 -3.90 14.85 -4.28
N SER A 455 -3.56 16.14 -4.35
CA SER A 455 -2.34 16.67 -3.78
C SER A 455 -2.49 16.96 -2.27
N ASN A 456 -1.39 16.93 -1.51
CA ASN A 456 -1.42 17.23 -0.08
C ASN A 456 -1.95 18.63 0.25
N PRO A 457 -1.69 19.68 -0.55
CA PRO A 457 -2.35 20.97 -0.37
C PRO A 457 -3.87 20.97 -0.54
N GLY A 458 -4.46 19.92 -1.14
CA GLY A 458 -5.90 19.77 -1.29
C GLY A 458 -6.44 20.08 -2.69
N VAL A 459 -5.59 20.03 -3.72
CA VAL A 459 -6.05 20.17 -5.10
C VAL A 459 -6.35 18.80 -5.69
N VAL A 460 -7.56 18.62 -6.19
CA VAL A 460 -7.99 17.45 -6.95
C VAL A 460 -7.82 17.71 -8.43
N SER A 461 -7.06 16.87 -9.11
CA SER A 461 -6.94 16.90 -10.58
C SER A 461 -7.65 15.68 -11.17
N VAL A 462 -8.54 15.90 -12.12
CA VAL A 462 -9.24 14.84 -12.87
C VAL A 462 -8.63 14.75 -14.27
N VAL A 463 -8.09 13.60 -14.61
CA VAL A 463 -7.40 13.34 -15.87
C VAL A 463 -8.11 12.21 -16.60
N LYS A 464 -8.27 12.32 -17.91
CA LYS A 464 -8.79 11.23 -18.73
C LYS A 464 -7.76 10.12 -18.86
N THR A 465 -8.19 8.87 -18.72
CA THR A 465 -7.30 7.73 -18.96
C THR A 465 -7.05 7.54 -20.47
N GLY A 466 -5.82 7.19 -20.86
CA GLY A 466 -5.46 6.99 -22.27
C GLY A 466 -3.96 7.07 -22.51
N ASP A 467 -3.58 7.05 -23.80
CA ASP A 467 -2.18 7.13 -24.24
C ASP A 467 -1.63 8.56 -24.29
N ALA A 468 -2.49 9.55 -24.16
CA ALA A 468 -2.16 10.96 -24.11
C ALA A 468 -2.72 11.61 -22.85
N PHE A 469 -2.04 12.62 -22.35
CA PHE A 469 -2.47 13.40 -21.22
C PHE A 469 -3.60 14.35 -21.62
N GLU A 470 -4.72 14.30 -20.87
CA GLU A 470 -5.84 15.23 -21.02
C GLU A 470 -6.37 15.58 -19.62
N LEU A 471 -6.09 16.80 -19.16
CA LEU A 471 -6.61 17.32 -17.90
C LEU A 471 -8.06 17.77 -18.11
N LEU A 472 -9.00 17.19 -17.37
CA LEU A 472 -10.43 17.47 -17.47
C LEU A 472 -10.86 18.56 -16.48
N ASP A 473 -10.29 18.55 -15.27
CA ASP A 473 -10.65 19.50 -14.21
C ASP A 473 -9.57 19.63 -13.15
N GLN A 474 -9.57 20.77 -12.46
CA GLN A 474 -8.84 20.97 -11.21
C GLN A 474 -9.73 21.70 -10.21
N HIS A 475 -9.83 21.16 -9.02
CA HIS A 475 -10.65 21.72 -7.95
C HIS A 475 -9.85 21.83 -6.66
N ASP A 476 -9.84 23.03 -6.05
CA ASP A 476 -9.24 23.27 -4.75
C ASP A 476 -10.26 23.03 -3.63
N LEU A 477 -9.97 22.08 -2.74
CA LEU A 477 -10.83 21.74 -1.61
C LEU A 477 -10.79 22.80 -0.49
N GLY A 478 -9.85 23.73 -0.54
CA GLY A 478 -9.64 24.79 0.45
C GLY A 478 -9.00 24.31 1.77
N GLU A 479 -8.58 23.05 1.84
CA GLU A 479 -7.92 22.46 3.00
C GLU A 479 -7.05 21.26 2.61
N PRO A 480 -5.98 20.93 3.36
CA PRO A 480 -5.09 19.83 3.07
C PRO A 480 -5.81 18.47 2.98
N ALA A 481 -5.38 17.62 2.04
CA ALA A 481 -5.92 16.28 1.84
C ALA A 481 -4.78 15.28 1.58
N PHE A 482 -4.70 14.22 2.39
CA PHE A 482 -3.60 13.25 2.37
C PHE A 482 -4.06 11.84 2.00
N VAL A 483 -5.38 11.67 1.85
CA VAL A 483 -6.02 10.36 1.87
C VAL A 483 -6.56 10.00 0.49
N THR A 484 -6.38 8.74 0.10
CA THR A 484 -6.89 8.21 -1.17
C THR A 484 -8.42 8.28 -1.21
N PRO A 485 -9.02 8.85 -2.27
CA PRO A 485 -10.47 8.93 -2.43
C PRO A 485 -11.16 7.57 -2.49
N ALA A 486 -12.47 7.57 -2.20
CA ALA A 486 -13.36 6.43 -2.36
C ALA A 486 -14.48 6.74 -3.36
N PHE A 487 -15.08 5.70 -3.92
CA PHE A 487 -16.16 5.87 -4.90
C PHE A 487 -17.38 5.03 -4.54
N ASP A 488 -18.54 5.58 -4.84
CA ASP A 488 -19.80 4.89 -5.04
C ASP A 488 -20.24 5.12 -6.50
N GLU A 489 -21.43 4.65 -6.91
CA GLU A 489 -21.91 4.67 -8.30
C GLU A 489 -21.69 6.02 -9.03
N ALA A 490 -22.08 7.12 -8.42
CA ALA A 490 -22.01 8.46 -9.01
C ALA A 490 -21.26 9.48 -8.14
N THR A 491 -20.59 9.04 -7.09
CA THR A 491 -20.03 9.94 -6.09
C THR A 491 -18.55 9.62 -5.84
N VAL A 492 -17.73 10.66 -5.75
CA VAL A 492 -16.39 10.58 -5.18
C VAL A 492 -16.41 11.17 -3.76
N PHE A 493 -15.83 10.42 -2.81
CA PHE A 493 -15.68 10.83 -1.42
C PHE A 493 -14.22 11.15 -1.15
N ILE A 494 -13.97 12.35 -0.63
CA ILE A 494 -12.63 12.84 -0.34
C ILE A 494 -12.55 13.25 1.12
N ARG A 495 -11.60 12.65 1.85
CA ARG A 495 -11.28 13.05 3.20
C ARG A 495 -10.18 14.11 3.18
N THR A 496 -10.47 15.26 3.74
CA THR A 496 -9.50 16.32 4.02
C THR A 496 -9.02 16.23 5.48
N GLN A 497 -8.24 17.16 5.91
CA GLN A 497 -7.73 17.21 7.28
C GLN A 497 -8.85 17.26 8.32
N SER A 498 -9.95 17.96 8.03
CA SER A 498 -11.03 18.22 9.00
C SER A 498 -12.43 17.84 8.50
N HIS A 499 -12.57 17.42 7.25
CA HIS A 499 -13.88 17.09 6.67
C HIS A 499 -13.85 15.86 5.79
N LEU A 500 -15.02 15.28 5.63
CA LEU A 500 -15.36 14.33 4.59
C LEU A 500 -16.29 15.02 3.60
N LEU A 501 -15.95 14.97 2.32
CA LEU A 501 -16.66 15.65 1.23
C LEU A 501 -17.20 14.63 0.26
N ALA A 502 -18.42 14.81 -0.24
CA ALA A 502 -18.99 14.02 -1.32
C ALA A 502 -19.28 14.90 -2.53
N PHE A 503 -18.69 14.57 -3.66
CA PHE A 503 -19.01 15.19 -4.95
C PHE A 503 -19.78 14.19 -5.79
N ARG A 504 -21.02 14.55 -6.13
CA ARG A 504 -21.96 13.68 -6.85
C ARG A 504 -22.23 14.21 -8.24
N ALA A 505 -22.21 13.32 -9.24
CA ALA A 505 -22.69 13.67 -10.57
C ALA A 505 -24.18 14.00 -10.52
N GLU A 506 -24.58 15.07 -11.21
CA GLU A 506 -25.99 15.33 -11.44
C GLU A 506 -26.57 14.13 -12.19
N GLN A 507 -27.67 13.60 -11.70
CA GLN A 507 -28.43 12.62 -12.47
C GLN A 507 -28.99 13.39 -13.65
N ASP A 508 -28.62 13.00 -14.87
CA ASP A 508 -29.34 13.48 -16.06
C ASP A 508 -30.81 13.22 -15.76
N ALA A 509 -31.56 14.31 -15.59
CA ALA A 509 -33.01 14.25 -15.56
C ALA A 509 -33.41 13.68 -16.93
N GLY A 510 -33.68 12.36 -16.97
CA GLY A 510 -34.01 11.67 -18.20
C GLY A 510 -35.04 12.48 -18.92
N GLU A 511 -34.79 12.77 -20.20
CA GLU A 511 -35.81 13.22 -21.12
C GLU A 511 -37.01 12.29 -20.94
N ILE A 512 -38.03 12.81 -20.28
CA ILE A 512 -39.35 12.20 -20.32
C ILE A 512 -39.81 12.47 -21.73
N ASP A 513 -39.56 11.53 -22.63
CA ASP A 513 -40.22 11.53 -23.95
C ASP A 513 -41.72 11.55 -23.71
N ASN A 514 -42.32 12.71 -24.04
CA ASN A 514 -43.75 12.91 -24.11
C ASN A 514 -44.32 12.31 -25.42
#